data_e7f5ba72835b030e2105813d68233f96
#
_entry.id   e7f5ba72835b030e2105813d68233f96
#
_cell.length_a   1.000
_cell.length_b   1.000
_cell.length_c   1.000
_cell.angle_alpha   90.00
_cell.angle_beta   90.00
_cell.angle_gamma   90.00
#
_symmetry.space_group_name_H-M   'P 1'
#
loop_
_entity.id
_entity.type
_entity.pdbx_description
1 polymer ?
#
loop_
_entity_poly.entity_id
_entity_poly.type
_entity_poly.pdbx_seq_one_letter_code
_entity_poly.pdbx_strand_id
1 'polypeptide(L)'
;SYRFGQTHDVNAYIVNAATEGAIIKNVTEKINQHKAMQEKMKLAASAFQSQQKKLTMKTDITTAVGSGWQLHHGDCVRVIREIESESIDFSVFSPPFADLFTYSNDLQDMGNCSDMEEFMGHFGILIDELFRVMKEGRIVAVHCVDLLSTMSKHGKIEFQDFSGEIKDAFRARGFLFHCPITIWKSPVTE
;
A
#
# COMPACT_ATOMS: atom_id res chain seq x y z
N SER A 1 -13.48 3.00 24.99
CA SER A 1 -13.74 2.97 23.54
C SER A 1 -14.49 4.23 23.15
N TYR A 2 -13.94 4.99 22.23
CA TYR A 2 -14.62 6.16 21.67
C TYR A 2 -15.73 5.70 20.74
N ARG A 3 -16.93 6.24 20.92
CA ARG A 3 -18.03 6.07 19.94
C ARG A 3 -18.03 7.24 18.97
N PHE A 4 -18.39 6.98 17.74
CA PHE A 4 -18.49 7.99 16.69
C PHE A 4 -19.47 9.10 17.10
N GLY A 5 -19.07 10.37 16.98
CA GLY A 5 -19.89 11.54 17.33
C GLY A 5 -19.83 11.95 18.80
N GLN A 6 -18.94 11.42 19.62
CA GLN A 6 -18.78 11.80 21.02
C GLN A 6 -18.03 13.13 21.12
N THR A 7 -18.69 14.14 21.72
CA THR A 7 -18.17 15.51 21.92
C THR A 7 -17.68 15.78 23.34
N HIS A 8 -17.84 14.82 24.28
CA HIS A 8 -17.47 14.95 25.68
C HIS A 8 -16.40 13.95 26.08
N ASP A 9 -15.62 14.30 27.09
CA ASP A 9 -14.60 13.42 27.66
C ASP A 9 -15.20 12.11 28.17
N VAL A 10 -14.50 11.00 27.89
CA VAL A 10 -14.89 9.66 28.36
C VAL A 10 -14.13 9.31 29.61
N ASN A 11 -14.82 9.16 30.73
CA ASN A 11 -14.28 8.60 31.92
C ASN A 11 -14.42 7.07 31.89
N ALA A 12 -13.30 6.37 31.84
CA ALA A 12 -13.27 4.92 31.94
C ALA A 12 -12.87 4.51 33.35
N TYR A 13 -13.75 3.75 34.02
CA TYR A 13 -13.48 3.19 35.36
C TYR A 13 -13.17 1.70 35.18
N ILE A 14 -12.06 1.27 35.81
CA ILE A 14 -11.72 -0.17 35.89
C ILE A 14 -12.07 -0.60 37.30
N VAL A 15 -13.11 -1.41 37.43
CA VAL A 15 -13.50 -2.04 38.71
C VAL A 15 -12.93 -3.46 38.70
N ASN A 16 -12.13 -3.77 39.71
CA ASN A 16 -11.50 -5.08 39.88
C ASN A 16 -11.71 -5.63 41.29
N ALA A 17 -11.68 -6.93 41.42
CA ALA A 17 -11.59 -7.59 42.71
C ALA A 17 -10.15 -7.48 43.28
N ALA A 18 -10.01 -7.47 44.58
CA ALA A 18 -8.70 -7.36 45.25
C ALA A 18 -7.69 -8.46 44.85
N THR A 19 -8.19 -9.58 44.33
CA THR A 19 -7.40 -10.72 43.82
C THR A 19 -6.85 -10.54 42.42
N GLU A 20 -7.29 -9.52 41.67
CA GLU A 20 -6.94 -9.31 40.24
C GLU A 20 -5.81 -8.28 40.06
N GLY A 21 -5.22 -7.77 41.10
CA GLY A 21 -4.20 -6.73 41.05
C GLY A 21 -2.97 -7.08 40.20
N ALA A 22 -2.60 -8.37 40.16
CA ALA A 22 -1.50 -8.85 39.30
C ALA A 22 -1.85 -8.81 37.82
N ILE A 23 -3.10 -9.07 37.44
CA ILE A 23 -3.58 -9.03 36.08
C ILE A 23 -3.58 -7.59 35.57
N ILE A 24 -4.08 -6.64 36.39
CA ILE A 24 -4.12 -5.22 36.02
C ILE A 24 -2.71 -4.67 35.88
N LYS A 25 -1.79 -5.03 36.77
CA LYS A 25 -0.38 -4.64 36.64
C LYS A 25 0.21 -5.10 35.33
N ASN A 26 0.02 -6.37 34.94
CA ASN A 26 0.50 -6.92 33.69
C ASN A 26 -0.13 -6.24 32.46
N VAL A 27 -1.42 -5.94 32.50
CA VAL A 27 -2.12 -5.23 31.40
C VAL A 27 -1.57 -3.80 31.28
N THR A 28 -1.39 -3.10 32.40
CA THR A 28 -0.84 -1.74 32.40
C THR A 28 0.60 -1.70 31.88
N GLU A 29 1.43 -2.67 32.28
CA GLU A 29 2.80 -2.80 31.78
C GLU A 29 2.83 -3.06 30.26
N LYS A 30 1.97 -3.94 29.74
CA LYS A 30 1.85 -4.19 28.30
C LYS A 30 1.37 -2.96 27.54
N ILE A 31 0.41 -2.20 28.05
CA ILE A 31 -0.05 -0.94 27.46
C ILE A 31 1.09 0.07 27.40
N ASN A 32 1.87 0.20 28.46
CA ASN A 32 3.00 1.11 28.49
C ASN A 32 4.13 0.70 27.53
N GLN A 33 4.42 -0.62 27.45
CA GLN A 33 5.36 -1.16 26.47
C GLN A 33 4.90 -0.90 25.05
N HIS A 34 3.60 -1.09 24.76
CA HIS A 34 3.04 -0.82 23.44
C HIS A 34 3.15 0.66 23.06
N LYS A 35 2.81 1.58 23.98
CA LYS A 35 2.97 3.03 23.76
C LYS A 35 4.43 3.41 23.51
N ALA A 36 5.36 2.87 24.30
CA ALA A 36 6.80 3.13 24.11
C ALA A 36 7.32 2.59 22.77
N MET A 37 6.81 1.43 22.33
CA MET A 37 7.12 0.89 21.02
C MET A 37 6.56 1.76 19.88
N GLN A 38 5.31 2.22 19.99
CA GLN A 38 4.71 3.13 19.01
C GLN A 38 5.50 4.44 18.88
N GLU A 39 5.94 5.04 19.99
CA GLU A 39 6.77 6.25 19.93
C GLU A 39 8.14 6.00 19.30
N LYS A 40 8.77 4.88 19.60
CA LYS A 40 10.02 4.48 18.92
C LYS A 40 9.82 4.27 17.42
N MET A 41 8.71 3.66 17.01
CA MET A 41 8.37 3.49 15.60
C MET A 41 8.12 4.82 14.90
N LYS A 42 7.40 5.77 15.53
CA LYS A 42 7.20 7.11 14.99
C LYS A 42 8.51 7.87 14.83
N LEU A 43 9.39 7.82 15.83
CA LEU A 43 10.72 8.44 15.77
C LEU A 43 11.59 7.81 14.68
N ALA A 44 11.58 6.48 14.55
CA ALA A 44 12.30 5.78 13.50
C ALA A 44 11.75 6.14 12.11
N ALA A 45 10.43 6.19 11.95
CA ALA A 45 9.78 6.59 10.69
C ALA A 45 10.11 8.04 10.32
N SER A 46 10.07 8.98 11.28
CA SER A 46 10.42 10.39 11.05
C SER A 46 11.91 10.58 10.74
N ALA A 47 12.79 9.81 11.38
CA ALA A 47 14.23 9.81 11.09
C ALA A 47 14.50 9.22 9.69
N PHE A 48 13.80 8.16 9.30
CA PHE A 48 13.87 7.58 7.97
C PHE A 48 13.36 8.56 6.89
N GLN A 49 12.23 9.23 7.14
CA GLN A 49 11.71 10.28 6.24
C GLN A 49 12.65 11.49 6.13
N SER A 50 13.30 11.91 7.23
CA SER A 50 14.27 13.00 7.17
C SER A 50 15.57 12.60 6.48
N GLN A 51 15.97 11.33 6.54
CA GLN A 51 17.06 10.77 5.76
C GLN A 51 16.73 10.67 4.26
N GLN A 52 15.50 10.25 3.92
CA GLN A 52 14.99 10.28 2.55
C GLN A 52 14.89 11.70 1.99
N LYS A 53 14.49 12.69 2.81
CA LYS A 53 14.45 14.10 2.39
C LYS A 53 15.83 14.66 2.05
N LYS A 54 16.90 14.04 2.54
CA LYS A 54 18.30 14.36 2.21
C LYS A 54 18.81 13.63 0.97
N LEU A 55 18.09 12.59 0.53
CA LEU A 55 18.25 11.88 -0.74
C LEU A 55 17.37 12.55 -1.81
N THR A 56 17.56 13.87 -1.96
CA THR A 56 16.92 14.68 -3.00
C THR A 56 17.26 14.11 -4.37
N MET A 57 16.22 13.76 -5.12
CA MET A 57 16.18 13.69 -6.57
C MET A 57 17.45 13.11 -7.24
N LYS A 58 17.72 11.83 -7.05
CA LYS A 58 18.42 11.09 -8.08
C LYS A 58 17.36 10.39 -8.93
N THR A 59 17.00 11.05 -10.02
CA THR A 59 16.19 10.51 -11.12
C THR A 59 16.93 9.43 -11.91
N ASP A 60 18.05 8.94 -11.41
CA ASP A 60 18.87 7.97 -12.10
C ASP A 60 18.42 6.55 -11.78
N ILE A 61 18.03 5.84 -12.79
CA ILE A 61 17.79 4.38 -12.72
C ILE A 61 19.15 3.75 -12.39
N THR A 62 19.22 3.01 -11.29
CA THR A 62 20.39 2.20 -10.96
C THR A 62 20.10 0.74 -11.23
N THR A 63 21.02 0.04 -11.87
CA THR A 63 20.87 -1.35 -12.27
C THR A 63 21.93 -2.22 -11.61
N ALA A 64 21.50 -3.32 -11.00
CA ALA A 64 22.38 -4.39 -10.56
C ALA A 64 22.10 -5.66 -11.41
N VAL A 65 23.15 -6.37 -11.79
CA VAL A 65 23.05 -7.55 -12.66
C VAL A 65 23.74 -8.73 -11.95
N GLY A 66 23.07 -9.87 -11.94
CA GLY A 66 23.61 -11.13 -11.47
C GLY A 66 23.36 -12.25 -12.48
N SER A 67 23.76 -13.48 -12.11
CA SER A 67 23.51 -14.63 -12.97
C SER A 67 22.02 -14.93 -13.06
N GLY A 68 21.41 -14.66 -14.21
CA GLY A 68 19.99 -14.95 -14.49
C GLY A 68 18.99 -13.97 -13.90
N TRP A 69 19.44 -12.81 -13.41
CA TRP A 69 18.55 -11.74 -12.92
C TRP A 69 19.11 -10.35 -13.13
N GLN A 70 18.20 -9.39 -13.21
CA GLN A 70 18.51 -7.96 -13.18
C GLN A 70 17.59 -7.26 -12.18
N LEU A 71 18.11 -6.29 -11.46
CA LEU A 71 17.36 -5.45 -10.54
C LEU A 71 17.51 -3.99 -10.99
N HIS A 72 16.39 -3.34 -11.25
CA HIS A 72 16.34 -1.92 -11.57
C HIS A 72 15.69 -1.18 -10.40
N HIS A 73 16.41 -0.20 -9.85
CA HIS A 73 15.89 0.70 -8.82
C HIS A 73 15.65 2.08 -9.45
N GLY A 74 14.40 2.45 -9.58
CA GLY A 74 13.95 3.69 -10.21
C GLY A 74 12.45 3.71 -10.41
N ASP A 75 11.95 4.73 -11.08
CA ASP A 75 10.56 4.83 -11.49
C ASP A 75 10.19 3.67 -12.42
N CYS A 76 9.15 2.89 -12.06
CA CYS A 76 8.78 1.68 -12.80
C CYS A 76 8.28 1.97 -14.22
N VAL A 77 7.61 3.12 -14.44
CA VAL A 77 7.13 3.52 -15.76
C VAL A 77 8.30 3.87 -16.69
N ARG A 78 9.36 4.46 -16.15
CA ARG A 78 10.57 4.74 -16.92
C ARG A 78 11.35 3.47 -17.22
N VAL A 79 11.52 2.61 -16.22
CA VAL A 79 12.24 1.33 -16.39
C VAL A 79 11.56 0.43 -17.42
N ILE A 80 10.24 0.25 -17.34
CA ILE A 80 9.51 -0.64 -18.24
C ILE A 80 9.60 -0.21 -19.71
N ARG A 81 9.76 1.08 -19.98
CA ARG A 81 9.94 1.59 -21.35
C ARG A 81 11.22 1.12 -22.04
N GLU A 82 12.23 0.75 -21.22
CA GLU A 82 13.50 0.21 -21.73
C GLU A 82 13.44 -1.30 -21.98
N ILE A 83 12.36 -1.96 -21.52
CA ILE A 83 12.14 -3.39 -21.77
C ILE A 83 11.61 -3.61 -23.18
N GLU A 84 12.15 -4.60 -23.87
CA GLU A 84 11.74 -4.99 -25.22
C GLU A 84 10.26 -5.41 -25.26
N SER A 85 9.56 -5.05 -26.32
CA SER A 85 8.17 -5.48 -26.56
C SER A 85 8.09 -6.99 -26.69
N GLU A 86 6.99 -7.58 -26.18
CA GLU A 86 6.72 -9.03 -26.28
C GLU A 86 7.87 -9.91 -25.74
N SER A 87 8.55 -9.45 -24.66
CA SER A 87 9.69 -10.14 -24.07
C SER A 87 9.38 -10.84 -22.73
N ILE A 88 8.31 -10.42 -22.06
CA ILE A 88 7.98 -10.86 -20.69
C ILE A 88 6.96 -11.99 -20.72
N ASP A 89 7.27 -13.10 -20.04
CA ASP A 89 6.40 -14.25 -19.92
C ASP A 89 5.44 -14.21 -18.72
N PHE A 90 5.83 -13.52 -17.64
CA PHE A 90 5.01 -13.40 -16.43
C PHE A 90 5.34 -12.13 -15.68
N SER A 91 4.32 -11.43 -15.21
CA SER A 91 4.47 -10.27 -14.34
C SER A 91 3.65 -10.45 -13.07
N VAL A 92 4.22 -10.13 -11.91
CA VAL A 92 3.52 -10.10 -10.62
C VAL A 92 3.94 -8.88 -9.83
N PHE A 93 2.96 -8.12 -9.35
CA PHE A 93 3.21 -6.93 -8.55
C PHE A 93 1.99 -6.53 -7.73
N SER A 94 2.22 -5.58 -6.80
CA SER A 94 1.17 -4.90 -6.05
C SER A 94 1.29 -3.41 -6.35
N PRO A 95 0.27 -2.76 -6.93
CA PRO A 95 0.30 -1.31 -7.11
C PRO A 95 0.20 -0.60 -5.76
N PRO A 96 0.54 0.68 -5.65
CA PRO A 96 0.09 1.50 -4.55
C PRO A 96 -1.45 1.41 -4.42
N PHE A 97 -1.96 1.39 -3.19
CA PHE A 97 -3.41 1.34 -2.95
C PHE A 97 -3.98 2.75 -2.95
N ALA A 98 -4.05 3.38 -4.14
CA ALA A 98 -4.49 4.74 -4.34
C ALA A 98 -3.84 5.71 -3.31
N ASP A 99 -4.65 6.45 -2.56
CA ASP A 99 -4.25 7.44 -1.57
C ASP A 99 -4.01 6.87 -0.15
N LEU A 100 -3.92 5.53 0.00
CA LEU A 100 -3.81 4.89 1.33
C LEU A 100 -2.46 5.18 2.00
N PHE A 101 -1.37 5.16 1.23
CA PHE A 101 -0.01 5.36 1.73
C PHE A 101 0.78 6.30 0.81
N THR A 102 1.47 7.28 1.40
CA THR A 102 2.47 8.10 0.73
C THR A 102 3.84 7.45 0.89
N TYR A 103 4.47 7.04 -0.21
CA TYR A 103 5.77 6.37 -0.18
C TYR A 103 6.94 7.34 -0.34
N SER A 104 6.76 8.42 -1.09
CA SER A 104 7.78 9.44 -1.30
C SER A 104 7.16 10.84 -1.42
N ASN A 105 8.01 11.87 -1.57
CA ASN A 105 7.53 13.23 -1.88
C ASN A 105 7.67 13.55 -3.39
N ASP A 106 7.89 12.55 -4.23
CA ASP A 106 7.99 12.73 -5.67
C ASP A 106 6.58 12.88 -6.28
N LEU A 107 6.42 13.85 -7.16
CA LEU A 107 5.15 14.06 -7.88
C LEU A 107 4.81 12.91 -8.85
N GLN A 108 5.79 12.08 -9.21
CA GLN A 108 5.60 10.90 -10.05
C GLN A 108 5.21 9.65 -9.25
N ASP A 109 5.27 9.72 -7.92
CA ASP A 109 4.84 8.62 -7.06
C ASP A 109 3.31 8.49 -7.08
N MET A 110 2.82 7.42 -7.66
CA MET A 110 1.39 7.11 -7.74
C MET A 110 0.69 7.02 -6.37
N GLY A 111 1.44 6.81 -5.29
CA GLY A 111 0.92 6.87 -3.91
C GLY A 111 0.59 8.28 -3.43
N ASN A 112 0.95 9.32 -4.19
CA ASN A 112 0.67 10.74 -3.89
C ASN A 112 -0.55 11.29 -4.63
N CYS A 113 -1.25 10.48 -5.41
CA CYS A 113 -2.46 10.89 -6.12
C CYS A 113 -3.52 11.38 -5.13
N SER A 114 -4.24 12.44 -5.47
CA SER A 114 -5.26 13.06 -4.63
C SER A 114 -6.53 12.23 -4.52
N ASP A 115 -6.82 11.44 -5.54
CA ASP A 115 -8.02 10.63 -5.65
C ASP A 115 -7.81 9.42 -6.59
N MET A 116 -8.85 8.60 -6.70
CA MET A 116 -8.85 7.39 -7.51
C MET A 116 -8.73 7.69 -9.01
N GLU A 117 -9.32 8.77 -9.49
CA GLU A 117 -9.30 9.12 -10.91
C GLU A 117 -7.88 9.50 -11.36
N GLU A 118 -7.19 10.31 -10.59
CA GLU A 118 -5.79 10.67 -10.83
C GLU A 118 -4.89 9.44 -10.76
N PHE A 119 -5.10 8.58 -9.75
CA PHE A 119 -4.36 7.32 -9.64
C PHE A 119 -4.56 6.44 -10.87
N MET A 120 -5.80 6.21 -11.30
CA MET A 120 -6.10 5.38 -12.48
C MET A 120 -5.55 5.98 -13.77
N GLY A 121 -5.48 7.30 -13.88
CA GLY A 121 -4.82 7.99 -14.99
C GLY A 121 -3.33 7.65 -15.08
N HIS A 122 -2.61 7.76 -13.97
CA HIS A 122 -1.18 7.41 -13.90
C HIS A 122 -0.94 5.91 -14.04
N PHE A 123 -1.73 5.10 -13.36
CA PHE A 123 -1.63 3.64 -13.41
C PHE A 123 -1.92 3.11 -14.82
N GLY A 124 -2.80 3.78 -15.56
CA GLY A 124 -3.08 3.48 -16.94
C GLY A 124 -1.84 3.49 -17.83
N ILE A 125 -0.92 4.44 -17.62
CA ILE A 125 0.34 4.52 -18.38
C ILE A 125 1.20 3.27 -18.13
N LEU A 126 1.24 2.77 -16.89
CA LEU A 126 1.95 1.53 -16.58
C LEU A 126 1.29 0.32 -17.26
N ILE A 127 -0.05 0.26 -17.28
CA ILE A 127 -0.78 -0.84 -17.93
C ILE A 127 -0.53 -0.85 -19.44
N ASP A 128 -0.46 0.31 -20.10
CA ASP A 128 -0.15 0.41 -21.52
C ASP A 128 1.25 -0.18 -21.82
N GLU A 129 2.23 0.12 -20.99
CA GLU A 129 3.57 -0.43 -21.11
C GLU A 129 3.62 -1.93 -20.78
N LEU A 130 2.87 -2.38 -19.78
CA LEU A 130 2.72 -3.81 -19.48
C LEU A 130 2.12 -4.56 -20.69
N PHE A 131 1.10 -3.99 -21.34
CA PHE A 131 0.52 -4.59 -22.54
C PHE A 131 1.55 -4.73 -23.66
N ARG A 132 2.41 -3.74 -23.82
CA ARG A 132 3.48 -3.75 -24.83
C ARG A 132 4.55 -4.81 -24.57
N VAL A 133 5.01 -4.95 -23.31
CA VAL A 133 6.14 -5.85 -22.98
C VAL A 133 5.73 -7.30 -22.76
N MET A 134 4.47 -7.55 -22.43
CA MET A 134 3.96 -8.92 -22.24
C MET A 134 3.81 -9.63 -23.57
N LYS A 135 4.26 -10.88 -23.63
CA LYS A 135 3.98 -11.77 -24.75
C LYS A 135 2.50 -12.12 -24.80
N GLU A 136 1.98 -12.34 -26.00
CA GLU A 136 0.60 -12.80 -26.19
C GLU A 136 0.33 -14.11 -25.42
N GLY A 137 -0.85 -14.19 -24.81
CA GLY A 137 -1.29 -15.37 -24.02
C GLY A 137 -0.57 -15.55 -22.70
N ARG A 138 0.20 -14.58 -22.23
CA ARG A 138 0.90 -14.61 -20.94
C ARG A 138 0.14 -13.88 -19.85
N ILE A 139 0.52 -14.09 -18.61
CA ILE A 139 -0.25 -13.73 -17.42
C ILE A 139 0.40 -12.56 -16.68
N VAL A 140 -0.44 -11.58 -16.33
CA VAL A 140 -0.14 -10.54 -15.34
C VAL A 140 -0.95 -10.83 -14.08
N ALA A 141 -0.30 -10.96 -12.93
CA ALA A 141 -0.92 -11.14 -11.63
C ALA A 141 -0.80 -9.85 -10.82
N VAL A 142 -1.92 -9.26 -10.44
CA VAL A 142 -1.97 -8.03 -9.66
C VAL A 142 -2.53 -8.34 -8.27
N HIS A 143 -1.72 -8.11 -7.23
CA HIS A 143 -2.17 -8.23 -5.85
C HIS A 143 -2.77 -6.90 -5.39
N CYS A 144 -4.05 -6.90 -5.05
CA CYS A 144 -4.77 -5.73 -4.55
C CYS A 144 -5.85 -6.15 -3.54
N VAL A 145 -6.41 -5.18 -2.86
CA VAL A 145 -7.51 -5.35 -1.91
C VAL A 145 -8.45 -4.15 -2.03
N ASP A 146 -9.75 -4.37 -1.80
CA ASP A 146 -10.72 -3.29 -1.77
C ASP A 146 -10.45 -2.36 -0.58
N LEU A 147 -10.63 -1.07 -0.80
CA LEU A 147 -10.24 -0.03 0.16
C LEU A 147 -11.41 0.37 1.04
N LEU A 148 -11.15 0.59 2.32
CA LEU A 148 -12.13 1.11 3.24
C LEU A 148 -12.07 2.65 3.25
N SER A 149 -13.13 3.31 2.79
CA SER A 149 -13.33 4.74 2.98
C SER A 149 -13.56 5.06 4.45
N THR A 150 -13.01 6.15 4.92
CA THR A 150 -13.23 6.63 6.28
C THR A 150 -14.03 7.93 6.28
N MET A 151 -14.83 8.14 7.35
CA MET A 151 -15.67 9.33 7.51
C MET A 151 -14.82 10.61 7.51
N SER A 152 -13.65 10.59 8.12
CA SER A 152 -12.75 11.75 8.21
C SER A 152 -12.15 12.18 6.88
N LYS A 153 -11.93 11.22 5.97
CA LYS A 153 -11.23 11.46 4.70
C LYS A 153 -12.20 11.58 3.53
N HIS A 154 -13.28 10.78 3.54
CA HIS A 154 -14.21 10.65 2.40
C HIS A 154 -15.65 11.04 2.73
N GLY A 155 -15.96 11.47 3.96
CA GLY A 155 -17.32 11.86 4.39
C GLY A 155 -18.30 10.68 4.50
N LYS A 156 -17.88 9.44 4.25
CA LYS A 156 -18.66 8.20 4.31
C LYS A 156 -17.80 7.01 4.65
N ILE A 157 -18.43 5.95 5.16
CA ILE A 157 -17.77 4.67 5.41
C ILE A 157 -18.34 3.67 4.41
N GLU A 158 -17.51 3.22 3.48
CA GLU A 158 -17.86 2.20 2.49
C GLU A 158 -16.62 1.44 2.02
N PHE A 159 -16.82 0.27 1.43
CA PHE A 159 -15.77 -0.36 0.64
C PHE A 159 -15.76 0.22 -0.77
N GLN A 160 -14.59 0.67 -1.19
CA GLN A 160 -14.33 1.07 -2.58
C GLN A 160 -13.87 -0.18 -3.35
N ASP A 161 -14.51 -0.48 -4.45
CA ASP A 161 -14.18 -1.62 -5.33
C ASP A 161 -12.89 -1.34 -6.12
N PHE A 162 -11.77 -1.21 -5.40
CA PHE A 162 -10.47 -0.98 -6.02
C PHE A 162 -10.05 -2.14 -6.93
N SER A 163 -10.38 -3.36 -6.54
CA SER A 163 -10.11 -4.54 -7.37
C SER A 163 -10.91 -4.55 -8.67
N GLY A 164 -12.13 -4.02 -8.67
CA GLY A 164 -12.95 -3.81 -9.87
C GLY A 164 -12.36 -2.77 -10.80
N GLU A 165 -12.00 -1.60 -10.27
CA GLU A 165 -11.37 -0.52 -11.03
C GLU A 165 -10.06 -0.99 -11.70
N ILE A 166 -9.21 -1.73 -10.99
CA ILE A 166 -8.00 -2.35 -11.56
C ILE A 166 -8.37 -3.28 -12.73
N LYS A 167 -9.32 -4.19 -12.55
CA LYS A 167 -9.76 -5.12 -13.61
C LYS A 167 -10.24 -4.37 -14.85
N ASP A 168 -11.04 -3.33 -14.65
CA ASP A 168 -11.62 -2.55 -15.76
C ASP A 168 -10.54 -1.73 -16.48
N ALA A 169 -9.56 -1.18 -15.76
CA ALA A 169 -8.42 -0.50 -16.35
C ALA A 169 -7.58 -1.42 -17.26
N PHE A 170 -7.35 -2.67 -16.83
CA PHE A 170 -6.66 -3.68 -17.66
C PHE A 170 -7.50 -4.09 -18.87
N ARG A 171 -8.81 -4.32 -18.69
CA ARG A 171 -9.72 -4.67 -19.79
C ARG A 171 -9.81 -3.59 -20.85
N ALA A 172 -9.88 -2.32 -20.42
CA ALA A 172 -9.92 -1.18 -21.34
C ALA A 172 -8.69 -1.12 -22.26
N ARG A 173 -7.59 -1.78 -21.87
CA ARG A 173 -6.32 -1.82 -22.62
C ARG A 173 -6.07 -3.15 -23.35
N GLY A 174 -7.10 -4.01 -23.43
CA GLY A 174 -7.05 -5.24 -24.21
C GLY A 174 -6.68 -6.50 -23.44
N PHE A 175 -6.38 -6.41 -22.14
CA PHE A 175 -6.17 -7.61 -21.33
C PHE A 175 -7.49 -8.37 -21.10
N LEU A 176 -7.40 -9.68 -21.04
CA LEU A 176 -8.52 -10.55 -20.69
C LEU A 176 -8.43 -10.93 -19.22
N PHE A 177 -9.54 -10.81 -18.51
CA PHE A 177 -9.60 -11.28 -17.13
C PHE A 177 -9.72 -12.81 -17.08
N HIS A 178 -8.71 -13.46 -16.49
CA HIS A 178 -8.65 -14.92 -16.43
C HIS A 178 -9.41 -15.46 -15.20
N CYS A 179 -8.94 -15.15 -13.99
CA CYS A 179 -9.58 -15.59 -12.74
C CYS A 179 -9.12 -14.74 -11.54
N PRO A 180 -9.94 -14.65 -10.48
CA PRO A 180 -9.49 -14.13 -9.20
C PRO A 180 -8.79 -15.24 -8.40
N ILE A 181 -7.79 -14.85 -7.58
CA ILE A 181 -7.16 -15.71 -6.58
C ILE A 181 -7.34 -15.04 -5.23
N THR A 182 -8.00 -15.71 -4.29
CA THR A 182 -8.21 -15.18 -2.95
C THR A 182 -7.09 -15.64 -2.03
N ILE A 183 -6.41 -14.67 -1.40
CA ILE A 183 -5.38 -14.94 -0.39
C ILE A 183 -6.04 -14.83 0.98
N TRP A 184 -6.12 -15.96 1.69
CA TRP A 184 -6.61 -15.99 3.05
C TRP A 184 -5.50 -15.74 4.04
N LYS A 185 -5.73 -14.80 4.98
CA LYS A 185 -4.86 -14.56 6.13
C LYS A 185 -5.65 -14.79 7.41
N SER A 186 -4.99 -15.36 8.42
CA SER A 186 -5.60 -15.48 9.74
C SER A 186 -5.65 -14.09 10.40
N PRO A 187 -6.80 -13.64 10.91
CA PRO A 187 -6.91 -12.36 11.60
C PRO A 187 -6.17 -12.33 12.96
N VAL A 188 -5.65 -13.47 13.41
CA VAL A 188 -4.97 -13.63 14.71
C VAL A 188 -3.45 -13.48 14.61
N THR A 189 -2.89 -13.43 13.40
CA THR A 189 -1.43 -13.43 13.15
C THR A 189 -0.87 -12.07 12.74
N GLU A 190 -1.63 -10.99 12.85
CA GLU A 190 -1.18 -9.61 12.66
C GLU A 190 -0.94 -8.87 13.99
#